data_9eefcb393d13cf01cd50f000354ee9f1
#
_entry.id   9eefcb393d13cf01cd50f000354ee9f1
#
_cell.length_a   1.000
_cell.length_b   1.000
_cell.length_c   1.000
_cell.angle_alpha   90.00
_cell.angle_beta   90.00
_cell.angle_gamma   90.00
#
_symmetry.space_group_name_H-M   'P 1'
#
loop_
_entity.id
_entity.type
_entity.pdbx_description
1 polymer ?
#
loop_
_entity_poly.entity_id
_entity_poly.type
_entity_poly.pdbx_seq_one_letter_code
_entity_poly.pdbx_strand_id
1 'polypeptide(L)'
;ILEQCNLSQDKKVGLVGWKNFTSKHDENSELFDLPAFIVEALKKNLPDTKFINATFIFIGENGARCTNNANEFAHYEFGAALAGNCILKAMDKLDVNVSEMEVADELDAGGQTHSVVTIMATGARFEKANMYPTNKKIKLADPLSITTGFKGGLQSRGGYAVHDESELPENLKGYLD
;
A
#
# COMPACT_ATOMS: atom_id res chain seq x y z
N ILE A 1 -29.47 -2.23 16.33
CA ILE A 1 -28.86 -1.64 15.13
C ILE A 1 -29.68 -2.00 13.89
N LEU A 2 -29.93 -3.30 13.58
CA LEU A 2 -30.67 -3.73 12.39
C LEU A 2 -32.10 -3.18 12.37
N GLU A 3 -32.79 -3.20 13.50
CA GLU A 3 -34.12 -2.59 13.67
C GLU A 3 -34.11 -1.06 13.44
N GLN A 4 -33.05 -0.38 13.88
CA GLN A 4 -32.87 1.07 13.67
C GLN A 4 -32.62 1.45 12.22
N CYS A 5 -32.15 0.51 11.38
CA CYS A 5 -31.91 0.75 9.96
C CYS A 5 -33.14 0.55 9.08
N ASN A 6 -34.31 0.26 9.63
CA ASN A 6 -35.55 -0.03 8.89
C ASN A 6 -35.36 -1.06 7.76
N LEU A 7 -34.54 -2.07 7.99
CA LEU A 7 -34.34 -3.19 7.07
C LEU A 7 -35.59 -4.08 7.11
N SER A 8 -36.51 -3.85 6.21
CA SER A 8 -37.69 -4.71 6.05
C SER A 8 -37.35 -5.97 5.25
N GLN A 9 -38.09 -7.04 5.49
CA GLN A 9 -37.87 -8.40 4.96
C GLN A 9 -37.89 -8.47 3.41
N ASP A 10 -38.48 -7.51 2.71
CA ASP A 10 -38.62 -7.51 1.25
C ASP A 10 -37.50 -6.74 0.51
N LYS A 11 -36.44 -6.30 1.21
CA LYS A 11 -35.39 -5.49 0.61
C LYS A 11 -34.16 -6.34 0.26
N LYS A 12 -33.47 -5.91 -0.80
CA LYS A 12 -32.12 -6.37 -1.06
C LYS A 12 -31.14 -5.59 -0.20
N VAL A 13 -30.25 -6.30 0.51
CA VAL A 13 -29.21 -5.69 1.32
C VAL A 13 -27.84 -5.99 0.70
N GLY A 14 -27.12 -4.94 0.35
CA GLY A 14 -25.75 -5.04 -0.16
C GLY A 14 -24.75 -5.18 0.97
N LEU A 15 -23.94 -6.24 0.90
CA LEU A 15 -22.81 -6.45 1.81
C LEU A 15 -21.53 -6.05 1.08
N VAL A 16 -20.71 -5.21 1.73
CA VAL A 16 -19.46 -4.70 1.17
C VAL A 16 -18.29 -5.37 1.87
N GLY A 17 -17.46 -6.03 1.11
CA GLY A 17 -16.18 -6.59 1.53
C GLY A 17 -15.03 -5.97 0.72
N TRP A 18 -14.01 -6.78 0.43
CA TRP A 18 -12.80 -6.36 -0.29
C TRP A 18 -12.72 -6.92 -1.71
N LYS A 19 -13.59 -7.89 -2.06
CA LYS A 19 -13.53 -8.61 -3.34
C LYS A 19 -14.85 -8.59 -4.07
N ASN A 20 -14.77 -8.36 -5.39
CA ASN A 20 -15.78 -8.73 -6.35
C ASN A 20 -15.47 -10.13 -6.86
N PHE A 21 -16.44 -11.06 -6.77
CA PHE A 21 -16.32 -12.39 -7.32
C PHE A 21 -16.85 -12.36 -8.76
N THR A 22 -15.98 -12.00 -9.70
CA THR A 22 -16.31 -11.77 -11.12
C THR A 22 -15.59 -12.72 -12.05
N SER A 23 -15.18 -13.90 -11.58
CA SER A 23 -14.51 -14.86 -12.46
C SER A 23 -15.49 -15.40 -13.52
N LYS A 24 -15.00 -15.63 -14.73
CA LYS A 24 -15.80 -16.20 -15.82
C LYS A 24 -16.40 -17.58 -15.49
N HIS A 25 -15.87 -18.23 -14.45
CA HIS A 25 -16.30 -19.55 -14.01
C HIS A 25 -17.21 -19.55 -12.78
N ASP A 26 -17.29 -18.40 -12.09
CA ASP A 26 -18.00 -18.34 -10.81
C ASP A 26 -18.43 -16.89 -10.53
N GLU A 27 -19.31 -16.39 -11.39
CA GLU A 27 -19.94 -15.09 -11.18
C GLU A 27 -21.08 -15.28 -10.15
N ASN A 28 -20.74 -15.14 -8.87
CA ASN A 28 -21.69 -15.35 -7.80
C ASN A 28 -21.81 -14.08 -6.94
N SER A 29 -22.91 -13.37 -7.16
CA SER A 29 -23.26 -12.18 -6.38
C SER A 29 -23.60 -12.47 -4.91
N GLU A 30 -23.70 -13.72 -4.53
CA GLU A 30 -24.02 -14.17 -3.16
C GLU A 30 -22.77 -14.67 -2.40
N LEU A 31 -21.59 -14.59 -3.02
CA LEU A 31 -20.32 -14.82 -2.33
C LEU A 31 -19.82 -13.52 -1.66
N PHE A 32 -19.42 -13.65 -0.41
CA PHE A 32 -18.98 -12.55 0.42
C PHE A 32 -17.59 -12.84 1.01
N ASP A 33 -16.67 -11.89 0.95
CA ASP A 33 -15.42 -11.96 1.70
C ASP A 33 -15.55 -11.20 3.03
N LEU A 34 -16.50 -11.62 3.81
CA LEU A 34 -16.79 -11.15 5.16
C LEU A 34 -16.64 -12.29 6.16
N PRO A 35 -16.35 -12.00 7.43
CA PRO A 35 -16.37 -13.02 8.46
C PRO A 35 -17.69 -13.77 8.48
N ALA A 36 -17.64 -15.09 8.43
CA ALA A 36 -18.83 -15.95 8.33
C ALA A 36 -19.86 -15.66 9.42
N PHE A 37 -19.41 -15.42 10.66
CA PHE A 37 -20.30 -15.12 11.78
C PHE A 37 -21.16 -13.87 11.56
N ILE A 38 -20.67 -12.87 10.82
CA ILE A 38 -21.42 -11.65 10.48
C ILE A 38 -22.52 -12.02 9.49
N VAL A 39 -22.18 -12.75 8.43
CA VAL A 39 -23.11 -13.15 7.39
C VAL A 39 -24.21 -14.07 7.97
N GLU A 40 -23.82 -15.02 8.80
CA GLU A 40 -24.76 -15.94 9.47
C GLU A 40 -25.70 -15.19 10.43
N ALA A 41 -25.16 -14.26 11.23
CA ALA A 41 -25.98 -13.43 12.11
C ALA A 41 -26.99 -12.59 11.34
N LEU A 42 -26.60 -12.01 10.20
CA LEU A 42 -27.49 -11.25 9.33
C LEU A 42 -28.59 -12.15 8.75
N LYS A 43 -28.25 -13.30 8.19
CA LYS A 43 -29.22 -14.27 7.65
C LYS A 43 -30.17 -14.78 8.71
N LYS A 44 -29.69 -15.02 9.93
CA LYS A 44 -30.53 -15.46 11.05
C LYS A 44 -31.56 -14.42 11.50
N ASN A 45 -31.16 -13.14 11.52
CA ASN A 45 -32.04 -12.07 11.98
C ASN A 45 -32.94 -11.49 10.87
N LEU A 46 -32.59 -11.72 9.60
CA LEU A 46 -33.29 -11.23 8.42
C LEU A 46 -33.46 -12.40 7.41
N PRO A 47 -34.24 -13.47 7.75
CA PRO A 47 -34.27 -14.69 6.96
C PRO A 47 -34.83 -14.52 5.54
N ASP A 48 -35.74 -13.57 5.35
CA ASP A 48 -36.40 -13.33 4.06
C ASP A 48 -35.71 -12.21 3.24
N THR A 49 -34.58 -11.70 3.72
CA THR A 49 -33.80 -10.65 3.04
C THR A 49 -32.81 -11.26 2.06
N LYS A 50 -32.81 -10.77 0.83
CA LYS A 50 -31.78 -11.15 -0.15
C LYS A 50 -30.52 -10.32 0.07
N PHE A 51 -29.42 -11.01 0.41
CA PHE A 51 -28.10 -10.41 0.50
C PHE A 51 -27.35 -10.54 -0.82
N ILE A 52 -26.70 -9.46 -1.25
CA ILE A 52 -25.86 -9.45 -2.45
C ILE A 52 -24.49 -8.83 -2.13
N ASN A 53 -23.47 -9.25 -2.85
CA ASN A 53 -22.17 -8.60 -2.78
C ASN A 53 -22.26 -7.24 -3.48
N ALA A 54 -22.11 -6.16 -2.72
CA ALA A 54 -22.16 -4.78 -3.18
C ALA A 54 -20.77 -4.11 -3.19
N THR A 55 -19.71 -4.87 -3.16
CA THR A 55 -18.33 -4.35 -3.18
C THR A 55 -18.03 -3.51 -4.42
N PHE A 56 -18.75 -3.77 -5.53
CA PHE A 56 -18.66 -2.99 -6.77
C PHE A 56 -18.98 -1.49 -6.60
N ILE A 57 -19.71 -1.10 -5.56
CA ILE A 57 -19.98 0.31 -5.24
C ILE A 57 -18.68 1.06 -4.92
N PHE A 58 -17.70 0.37 -4.38
CA PHE A 58 -16.42 0.96 -3.97
C PHE A 58 -15.28 0.64 -4.92
N ILE A 59 -15.22 -0.59 -5.44
CA ILE A 59 -14.15 -1.05 -6.32
C ILE A 59 -14.75 -1.61 -7.63
N GLY A 60 -14.05 -1.44 -8.73
CA GLY A 60 -14.52 -1.78 -10.07
C GLY A 60 -14.50 -0.54 -10.96
N GLU A 61 -14.86 -0.68 -12.22
CA GLU A 61 -14.70 0.36 -13.25
C GLU A 61 -15.29 1.72 -12.88
N ASN A 62 -16.42 1.73 -12.16
CA ASN A 62 -17.11 2.94 -11.71
C ASN A 62 -17.23 3.01 -10.18
N GLY A 63 -16.41 2.28 -9.46
CA GLY A 63 -16.44 2.26 -8.00
C GLY A 63 -16.02 3.60 -7.40
N ALA A 64 -16.62 3.97 -6.28
CA ALA A 64 -16.35 5.25 -5.60
C ALA A 64 -14.87 5.45 -5.22
N ARG A 65 -14.09 4.38 -5.10
CA ARG A 65 -12.64 4.44 -4.84
C ARG A 65 -11.77 4.48 -6.10
N CYS A 66 -12.38 4.36 -7.26
CA CYS A 66 -11.68 4.38 -8.56
C CYS A 66 -11.79 5.73 -9.26
N THR A 67 -12.50 6.68 -8.64
CA THR A 67 -12.67 8.05 -9.13
C THR A 67 -12.22 9.02 -8.05
N ASN A 68 -11.63 10.14 -8.46
CA ASN A 68 -11.14 11.16 -7.55
C ASN A 68 -11.72 12.53 -7.90
N ASN A 69 -11.98 13.34 -6.91
CA ASN A 69 -12.31 14.75 -7.06
C ASN A 69 -11.06 15.64 -6.93
N ALA A 70 -11.19 16.93 -7.20
CA ALA A 70 -10.06 17.87 -7.16
C ALA A 70 -9.38 17.95 -5.78
N ASN A 71 -10.13 17.83 -4.69
CA ASN A 71 -9.57 17.86 -3.34
C ASN A 71 -8.73 16.60 -3.04
N GLU A 72 -9.18 15.45 -3.54
CA GLU A 72 -8.41 14.20 -3.41
C GLU A 72 -7.12 14.27 -4.22
N PHE A 73 -7.15 14.81 -5.44
CA PHE A 73 -5.95 15.05 -6.23
C PHE A 73 -4.94 15.93 -5.48
N ALA A 74 -5.39 17.08 -4.95
CA ALA A 74 -4.52 17.96 -4.18
C ALA A 74 -3.92 17.26 -2.95
N HIS A 75 -4.71 16.42 -2.27
CA HIS A 75 -4.23 15.63 -1.13
C HIS A 75 -3.19 14.59 -1.55
N TYR A 76 -3.40 13.91 -2.68
CA TYR A 76 -2.45 12.92 -3.19
C TYR A 76 -1.17 13.55 -3.68
N GLU A 77 -1.23 14.70 -4.37
CA GLU A 77 -0.04 15.45 -4.76
C GLU A 77 0.77 15.91 -3.55
N PHE A 78 0.11 16.43 -2.52
CA PHE A 78 0.78 16.81 -1.27
C PHE A 78 1.49 15.60 -0.63
N GLY A 79 0.79 14.48 -0.47
CA GLY A 79 1.36 13.26 0.11
C GLY A 79 2.52 12.70 -0.73
N ALA A 80 2.42 12.74 -2.05
CA ALA A 80 3.47 12.29 -2.96
C ALA A 80 4.71 13.19 -2.91
N ALA A 81 4.52 14.52 -2.89
CA ALA A 81 5.61 15.50 -2.76
C ALA A 81 6.32 15.35 -1.42
N LEU A 82 5.57 15.17 -0.34
CA LEU A 82 6.12 14.95 0.99
C LEU A 82 6.96 13.67 1.05
N ALA A 83 6.43 12.57 0.52
CA ALA A 83 7.17 11.30 0.42
C ALA A 83 8.42 11.43 -0.46
N GLY A 84 8.32 12.17 -1.58
CA GLY A 84 9.45 12.47 -2.45
C GLY A 84 10.56 13.22 -1.74
N ASN A 85 10.22 14.24 -0.96
CA ASN A 85 11.19 14.99 -0.17
C ASN A 85 11.89 14.12 0.88
N CYS A 86 11.16 13.23 1.53
CA CYS A 86 11.75 12.27 2.46
C CYS A 86 12.72 11.32 1.76
N ILE A 87 12.34 10.79 0.59
CA ILE A 87 13.24 9.95 -0.21
C ILE A 87 14.53 10.70 -0.60
N LEU A 88 14.43 11.95 -1.04
CA LEU A 88 15.61 12.75 -1.39
C LEU A 88 16.54 12.92 -0.19
N LYS A 89 16.02 13.27 0.98
CA LYS A 89 16.80 13.36 2.21
C LYS A 89 17.46 12.03 2.59
N ALA A 90 16.73 10.93 2.47
CA ALA A 90 17.27 9.60 2.72
C ALA A 90 18.39 9.24 1.73
N MET A 91 18.24 9.61 0.46
CA MET A 91 19.31 9.44 -0.55
C MET A 91 20.54 10.29 -0.23
N ASP A 92 20.38 11.54 0.20
CA ASP A 92 21.49 12.40 0.62
C ASP A 92 22.22 11.86 1.86
N LYS A 93 21.51 11.08 2.70
CA LYS A 93 22.08 10.45 3.89
C LYS A 93 22.80 9.14 3.61
N LEU A 94 22.56 8.52 2.44
CA LEU A 94 23.18 7.27 2.04
C LEU A 94 24.70 7.42 1.95
N ASP A 95 25.41 6.56 2.70
CA ASP A 95 26.85 6.45 2.59
C ASP A 95 27.31 5.08 3.13
N VAL A 96 28.53 4.68 2.78
CA VAL A 96 29.18 3.50 3.32
C VAL A 96 29.38 3.66 4.83
N ASN A 97 29.07 2.60 5.60
CA ASN A 97 29.08 2.58 7.07
C ASN A 97 27.98 3.38 7.78
N VAL A 98 27.09 4.04 7.09
CA VAL A 98 25.82 4.51 7.66
C VAL A 98 24.89 3.28 7.86
N SER A 99 24.06 3.27 8.86
CA SER A 99 23.11 2.18 9.07
C SER A 99 21.79 2.39 8.32
N GLU A 100 21.11 1.29 8.03
CA GLU A 100 19.76 1.37 7.45
C GLU A 100 18.81 2.23 8.29
N MET A 101 18.93 2.17 9.63
CA MET A 101 18.12 2.99 10.55
C MET A 101 18.43 4.49 10.42
N GLU A 102 19.72 4.86 10.35
CA GLU A 102 20.12 6.26 10.20
C GLU A 102 19.60 6.87 8.89
N VAL A 103 19.55 6.08 7.81
CA VAL A 103 18.91 6.51 6.54
C VAL A 103 17.41 6.57 6.68
N ALA A 104 16.80 5.60 7.35
CA ALA A 104 15.36 5.53 7.54
C ALA A 104 14.79 6.64 8.44
N ASP A 105 15.58 7.21 9.32
CA ASP A 105 15.18 8.37 10.14
C ASP A 105 14.77 9.58 9.27
N GLU A 106 15.31 9.69 8.06
CA GLU A 106 14.95 10.74 7.10
C GLU A 106 13.61 10.45 6.38
N LEU A 107 13.06 9.26 6.54
CA LEU A 107 11.80 8.84 5.91
C LEU A 107 10.56 9.21 6.74
N ASP A 108 10.73 9.88 7.86
CA ASP A 108 9.65 10.42 8.68
C ASP A 108 9.31 11.86 8.30
N ALA A 109 8.05 12.16 8.22
CA ALA A 109 7.54 13.49 7.88
C ALA A 109 6.82 14.16 9.05
N GLY A 110 7.42 14.17 10.22
CA GLY A 110 7.02 15.03 11.33
C GLY A 110 5.57 14.88 11.76
N GLY A 111 5.15 13.67 12.09
CA GLY A 111 3.81 13.39 12.61
C GLY A 111 2.72 13.13 11.55
N GLN A 112 3.07 13.12 10.26
CA GLN A 112 2.14 12.65 9.24
C GLN A 112 1.96 11.13 9.34
N THR A 113 0.74 10.67 9.14
CA THR A 113 0.43 9.23 9.23
C THR A 113 1.00 8.48 8.03
N HIS A 114 1.84 7.49 8.29
CA HIS A 114 2.31 6.59 7.26
C HIS A 114 1.16 5.74 6.70
N SER A 115 1.12 5.59 5.39
CA SER A 115 0.19 4.71 4.67
C SER A 115 0.80 3.35 4.33
N VAL A 116 2.11 3.25 4.43
CA VAL A 116 2.90 2.04 4.22
C VAL A 116 4.01 1.97 5.26
N VAL A 117 4.43 0.78 5.61
CA VAL A 117 5.59 0.60 6.48
C VAL A 117 6.83 1.18 5.82
N THR A 118 7.67 1.85 6.61
CA THR A 118 8.97 2.34 6.14
C THR A 118 9.85 1.14 5.77
N ILE A 119 10.35 1.13 4.55
CA ILE A 119 11.24 0.10 4.04
C ILE A 119 12.61 0.72 3.82
N MET A 120 13.62 0.10 4.40
CA MET A 120 15.02 0.34 4.10
C MET A 120 15.78 -0.97 4.27
N ALA A 121 16.29 -1.50 3.17
CA ALA A 121 17.01 -2.75 3.18
C ALA A 121 18.17 -2.70 2.20
N THR A 122 19.30 -3.29 2.59
CA THR A 122 20.55 -3.28 1.81
C THR A 122 21.20 -4.66 1.73
N GLY A 123 21.97 -4.89 0.67
CA GLY A 123 22.68 -6.14 0.42
C GLY A 123 21.74 -7.34 0.34
N ALA A 124 22.09 -8.46 0.96
CA ALA A 124 21.27 -9.67 0.96
C ALA A 124 19.85 -9.49 1.55
N ARG A 125 19.61 -8.42 2.27
CA ARG A 125 18.26 -8.10 2.78
C ARG A 125 17.36 -7.51 1.69
N PHE A 126 17.94 -6.87 0.67
CA PHE A 126 17.22 -6.32 -0.47
C PHE A 126 16.41 -7.39 -1.23
N GLU A 127 16.92 -8.62 -1.29
CA GLU A 127 16.25 -9.76 -1.95
C GLU A 127 14.92 -10.17 -1.26
N LYS A 128 14.71 -9.69 -0.03
CA LYS A 128 13.51 -9.96 0.75
C LYS A 128 12.57 -8.76 0.67
N ALA A 129 11.32 -8.99 0.32
CA ALA A 129 10.34 -7.92 0.21
C ALA A 129 10.02 -7.30 1.59
N ASN A 130 9.72 -5.98 1.58
CA ASN A 130 9.17 -5.25 2.72
C ASN A 130 9.99 -5.35 4.02
N MET A 131 11.29 -5.23 3.92
CA MET A 131 12.18 -5.32 5.08
C MET A 131 12.29 -3.98 5.81
N TYR A 132 12.00 -4.01 7.11
CA TYR A 132 12.21 -2.87 8.00
C TYR A 132 13.71 -2.54 8.14
N PRO A 133 14.05 -1.24 8.39
CA PRO A 133 15.42 -0.84 8.65
C PRO A 133 15.98 -1.52 9.90
N THR A 134 17.28 -1.78 9.86
CA THR A 134 18.04 -2.35 10.98
C THR A 134 19.35 -1.58 11.20
N ASN A 135 20.10 -1.97 12.24
CA ASN A 135 21.44 -1.44 12.48
C ASN A 135 22.52 -1.98 11.52
N LYS A 136 22.12 -2.72 10.45
CA LYS A 136 23.05 -3.16 9.43
C LYS A 136 23.72 -1.94 8.78
N LYS A 137 25.03 -1.96 8.72
CA LYS A 137 25.82 -0.94 8.03
C LYS A 137 25.81 -1.20 6.52
N ILE A 138 25.61 -0.14 5.75
CA ILE A 138 25.65 -0.15 4.30
C ILE A 138 27.09 -0.41 3.84
N LYS A 139 27.24 -1.23 2.84
CA LYS A 139 28.54 -1.54 2.21
C LYS A 139 28.53 -0.99 0.79
N LEU A 140 29.72 -0.70 0.30
CA LEU A 140 29.92 -0.32 -1.11
C LEU A 140 29.30 -1.38 -2.03
N ALA A 141 28.60 -0.94 -3.05
CA ALA A 141 27.88 -1.76 -4.03
C ALA A 141 26.75 -2.65 -3.45
N ASP A 142 26.31 -2.42 -2.19
CA ASP A 142 25.10 -3.07 -1.69
C ASP A 142 23.88 -2.63 -2.55
N PRO A 143 23.09 -3.56 -3.09
CA PRO A 143 21.77 -3.19 -3.62
C PRO A 143 20.89 -2.71 -2.46
N LEU A 144 20.00 -1.77 -2.74
CA LEU A 144 19.14 -1.18 -1.72
C LEU A 144 17.72 -0.88 -2.21
N SER A 145 16.80 -0.85 -1.27
CA SER A 145 15.45 -0.31 -1.47
C SER A 145 15.10 0.66 -0.35
N ILE A 146 14.48 1.77 -0.74
CA ILE A 146 13.96 2.80 0.17
C ILE A 146 12.51 3.05 -0.22
N THR A 147 11.60 2.96 0.75
CA THR A 147 10.18 3.23 0.52
C THR A 147 9.59 3.94 1.72
N THR A 148 8.86 5.00 1.45
CA THR A 148 7.98 5.65 2.41
C THR A 148 6.70 6.09 1.74
N GLY A 149 5.65 6.26 2.51
CA GLY A 149 4.40 6.78 2.00
C GLY A 149 3.56 7.33 3.13
N PHE A 150 2.88 8.41 2.84
CA PHE A 150 1.93 9.05 3.73
C PHE A 150 0.53 8.87 3.16
N LYS A 151 -0.49 9.14 3.94
CA LYS A 151 -1.86 9.04 3.47
C LYS A 151 -2.04 9.89 2.20
N GLY A 152 -2.23 9.22 1.07
CA GLY A 152 -2.38 9.84 -0.25
C GLY A 152 -1.16 9.75 -1.18
N GLY A 153 0.04 9.45 -0.68
CA GLY A 153 1.24 9.39 -1.52
C GLY A 153 2.24 8.34 -1.09
N LEU A 154 2.85 7.65 -2.05
CA LEU A 154 3.88 6.66 -1.83
C LEU A 154 5.03 6.90 -2.81
N GLN A 155 6.26 6.80 -2.31
CA GLN A 155 7.48 6.86 -3.09
C GLN A 155 8.39 5.69 -2.76
N SER A 156 8.99 5.12 -3.78
CA SER A 156 9.93 4.02 -3.64
C SER A 156 11.10 4.21 -4.59
N ARG A 157 12.31 3.84 -4.15
CA ARG A 157 13.51 3.82 -4.98
C ARG A 157 14.28 2.54 -4.71
N GLY A 158 14.77 1.94 -5.78
CA GLY A 158 15.78 0.90 -5.75
C GLY A 158 17.07 1.39 -6.40
N GLY A 159 18.19 0.88 -5.97
CA GLY A 159 19.49 1.27 -6.50
C GLY A 159 20.65 0.53 -5.86
N TYR A 160 21.82 1.09 -5.97
CA TYR A 160 23.05 0.57 -5.40
C TYR A 160 23.77 1.67 -4.60
N ALA A 161 24.38 1.29 -3.49
CA ALA A 161 25.19 2.21 -2.67
C ALA A 161 26.58 2.37 -3.28
N VAL A 162 26.73 3.29 -4.23
CA VAL A 162 27.99 3.60 -4.91
C VAL A 162 28.22 5.12 -4.90
N HIS A 163 29.49 5.56 -4.96
CA HIS A 163 29.83 6.97 -5.07
C HIS A 163 29.84 7.42 -6.54
N ASP A 164 30.15 6.52 -7.44
CA ASP A 164 30.11 6.75 -8.88
C ASP A 164 29.82 5.45 -9.66
N GLU A 165 29.55 5.58 -10.94
CA GLU A 165 29.17 4.47 -11.82
C GLU A 165 30.25 3.40 -11.96
N SER A 166 31.52 3.75 -11.78
CA SER A 166 32.64 2.78 -11.89
C SER A 166 32.60 1.68 -10.81
N GLU A 167 31.93 1.98 -9.68
CA GLU A 167 31.77 1.07 -8.54
C GLU A 167 30.57 0.13 -8.69
N LEU A 168 29.75 0.30 -9.72
CA LEU A 168 28.64 -0.61 -10.02
C LEU A 168 29.14 -2.01 -10.37
N PRO A 169 28.39 -3.06 -10.01
CA PRO A 169 28.64 -4.41 -10.52
C PRO A 169 28.75 -4.42 -12.04
N GLU A 170 29.71 -5.18 -12.59
CA GLU A 170 30.07 -5.16 -14.01
C GLU A 170 28.86 -5.46 -14.94
N ASN A 171 27.97 -6.35 -14.48
CA ASN A 171 26.75 -6.71 -15.22
C ASN A 171 25.68 -5.60 -15.26
N LEU A 172 25.90 -4.50 -14.56
CA LEU A 172 24.95 -3.36 -14.49
C LEU A 172 25.52 -2.10 -15.16
N LYS A 173 26.79 -2.10 -15.53
CA LYS A 173 27.38 -1.00 -16.29
C LYS A 173 26.72 -0.92 -17.66
N GLY A 174 26.41 0.30 -18.10
CA GLY A 174 25.72 0.58 -19.35
C GLY A 174 24.19 0.42 -19.33
N TYR A 175 23.58 0.21 -18.17
CA TYR A 175 22.11 0.20 -18.06
C TYR A 175 21.47 1.60 -18.08
N LEU A 176 22.29 2.63 -17.88
CA LEU A 176 21.87 4.03 -17.82
C LEU A 176 22.20 4.84 -19.09
N ASP A 177 22.81 4.20 -20.09
CA ASP A 177 23.20 4.78 -21.39
C ASP A 177 22.06 4.81 -22.44
#